data_b8825d887bbe58e131a859657ab4d472
#
_entry.id   b8825d887bbe58e131a859657ab4d472
#
_cell.length_a   1.000
_cell.length_b   1.000
_cell.length_c   1.000
_cell.angle_alpha   90.00
_cell.angle_beta   90.00
_cell.angle_gamma   90.00
#
_symmetry.space_group_name_H-M   'P 1'
#
loop_
_entity.id
_entity.type
_entity.pdbx_description
1 polymer ?
#
loop_
_entity_poly.entity_id
_entity_poly.type
_entity_poly.pdbx_seq_one_letter_code
_entity_poly.pdbx_strand_id
1 'polypeptide(L)'
;SRGLGDVYKRQVSDWLKNTDGETSLSDKSDLSDIKNVKGDETFSQDGDKITWDANGNDIYYQGTSTKDLPVSLKVTYYLDGQEISPEDLAGKSGHVKMVYQYTNHMKQGEIYTPFVLFTGMVLPGDNFSNVKVDNGKTISDGDKNIVIGVGLPGLEDSLKIKKNKSDILDDLDIDLDIPDSFEVEADVTDFSLSMSMTVA
;
A
#
# COMPACT_ATOMS: atom_id res chain seq x y z
N SER A 1 18.75 10.52 -17.03
CA SER A 1 17.43 10.60 -16.41
C SER A 1 17.36 9.54 -15.33
N ARG A 2 17.54 9.94 -14.09
CA ARG A 2 17.19 9.08 -12.96
C ARG A 2 15.68 9.19 -12.81
N GLY A 3 14.96 8.21 -13.35
CA GLY A 3 13.63 7.94 -12.86
C GLY A 3 13.74 7.72 -11.36
N LEU A 4 12.93 8.40 -10.59
CA LEU A 4 12.66 8.06 -9.22
C LEU A 4 12.04 6.66 -9.27
N GLY A 5 12.90 5.65 -9.33
CA GLY A 5 12.53 4.29 -9.07
C GLY A 5 12.15 4.26 -7.60
N ASP A 6 10.87 4.33 -7.32
CA ASP A 6 10.36 4.04 -6.00
C ASP A 6 10.86 2.65 -5.64
N VAL A 7 11.82 2.61 -4.72
CA VAL A 7 12.22 1.34 -4.10
C VAL A 7 11.04 0.98 -3.21
N TYR A 8 10.14 0.16 -3.75
CA TYR A 8 9.02 -0.37 -2.99
C TYR A 8 9.58 -1.30 -1.91
N LYS A 9 9.68 -0.77 -0.69
CA LYS A 9 9.91 -1.58 0.49
C LYS A 9 8.56 -2.11 0.94
N ARG A 10 8.36 -3.41 0.74
CA ARG A 10 7.19 -4.11 1.26
C ARG A 10 7.44 -4.47 2.72
N GLN A 11 6.58 -4.01 3.61
CA GLN A 11 6.51 -4.49 4.97
C GLN A 11 5.60 -5.72 5.03
N VAL A 12 6.12 -6.81 5.55
CA VAL A 12 5.38 -8.07 5.74
C VAL A 12 5.29 -8.34 7.22
N SER A 13 4.09 -8.64 7.69
CA SER A 13 3.84 -9.08 9.07
C SER A 13 3.50 -10.55 9.08
N ASP A 14 4.04 -11.27 10.03
CA ASP A 14 3.76 -12.68 10.23
C ASP A 14 3.45 -12.99 11.69
N TRP A 15 2.66 -14.02 11.91
CA TRP A 15 2.26 -14.50 13.21
C TRP A 15 2.55 -15.99 13.33
N LEU A 16 3.51 -16.33 14.18
CA LEU A 16 3.81 -17.71 14.54
C LEU A 16 3.04 -18.08 15.81
N LYS A 17 2.01 -18.88 15.64
CA LYS A 17 1.21 -19.36 16.75
C LYS A 17 1.91 -20.48 17.48
N ASN A 18 2.07 -20.35 18.79
CA ASN A 18 2.72 -21.33 19.65
C ASN A 18 1.67 -22.13 20.46
N THR A 19 1.00 -23.05 19.79
CA THR A 19 -0.08 -23.85 20.38
C THR A 19 0.41 -24.83 21.43
N ASP A 20 1.63 -25.33 21.27
CA ASP A 20 2.19 -26.39 22.10
C ASP A 20 3.13 -25.87 23.20
N GLY A 21 3.27 -24.54 23.31
CA GLY A 21 4.11 -23.88 24.29
C GLY A 21 5.59 -24.18 24.11
N GLU A 22 6.03 -24.31 22.86
CA GLU A 22 7.42 -24.60 22.55
C GLU A 22 8.35 -23.46 22.96
N THR A 23 9.58 -23.80 23.36
CA THR A 23 10.59 -22.80 23.72
C THR A 23 11.20 -22.12 22.50
N SER A 24 11.12 -22.76 21.33
CA SER A 24 11.71 -22.29 20.08
C SER A 24 10.71 -22.48 18.94
N LEU A 25 10.56 -21.44 18.10
CA LEU A 25 9.77 -21.49 16.87
C LEU A 25 10.65 -21.14 15.68
N SER A 26 10.54 -21.93 14.62
CA SER A 26 11.26 -21.68 13.38
C SER A 26 10.32 -21.32 12.24
N ASP A 27 10.79 -20.41 11.40
CA ASP A 27 10.11 -20.01 10.16
C ASP A 27 11.11 -19.89 9.03
N LYS A 28 10.60 -19.92 7.81
CA LYS A 28 11.37 -19.65 6.61
C LYS A 28 11.00 -18.27 6.09
N SER A 29 11.99 -17.38 6.05
CA SER A 29 11.75 -16.01 5.62
C SER A 29 12.94 -15.45 4.86
N ASP A 30 12.66 -14.74 3.79
CA ASP A 30 13.63 -13.98 3.01
C ASP A 30 13.58 -12.46 3.32
N LEU A 31 12.91 -12.10 4.40
CA LEU A 31 12.76 -10.72 4.84
C LEU A 31 14.06 -10.19 5.44
N SER A 32 14.28 -8.89 5.27
CA SER A 32 15.32 -8.12 5.96
C SER A 32 14.69 -7.23 7.04
N ASP A 33 15.53 -6.62 7.87
CA ASP A 33 15.12 -5.69 8.93
C ASP A 33 13.99 -6.25 9.82
N ILE A 34 14.15 -7.50 10.24
CA ILE A 34 13.15 -8.23 11.02
C ILE A 34 13.08 -7.66 12.43
N LYS A 35 11.84 -7.42 12.88
CA LYS A 35 11.53 -6.91 14.22
C LYS A 35 10.38 -7.68 14.85
N ASN A 36 10.53 -8.03 16.13
CA ASN A 36 9.40 -8.42 16.96
C ASN A 36 8.54 -7.19 17.23
N VAL A 37 7.24 -7.28 16.97
CA VAL A 37 6.32 -6.12 17.09
C VAL A 37 5.41 -6.20 18.30
N LYS A 38 5.48 -7.29 19.08
CA LYS A 38 4.56 -7.50 20.21
C LYS A 38 5.21 -8.04 21.48
N GLY A 39 6.49 -8.35 21.48
CA GLY A 39 7.17 -8.93 22.63
C GLY A 39 8.65 -8.61 22.62
N ASP A 40 9.38 -9.24 23.56
CA ASP A 40 10.81 -9.06 23.75
C ASP A 40 11.63 -10.27 23.27
N GLU A 41 10.96 -11.27 22.69
CA GLU A 41 11.59 -12.48 22.19
C GLU A 41 12.61 -12.15 21.11
N THR A 42 13.77 -12.78 21.22
CA THR A 42 14.88 -12.61 20.27
C THR A 42 14.90 -13.74 19.24
N PHE A 43 15.64 -13.55 18.18
CA PHE A 43 15.78 -14.53 17.12
C PHE A 43 17.23 -14.65 16.63
N SER A 44 17.53 -15.77 16.01
CA SER A 44 18.71 -15.99 15.19
C SER A 44 18.29 -16.26 13.74
N GLN A 45 19.12 -15.86 12.79
CA GLN A 45 18.87 -16.06 11.37
C GLN A 45 20.07 -16.75 10.72
N ASP A 46 19.78 -17.82 9.99
CA ASP A 46 20.75 -18.53 9.17
C ASP A 46 20.16 -18.68 7.76
N GLY A 47 20.66 -17.85 6.84
CA GLY A 47 20.11 -17.75 5.50
C GLY A 47 18.64 -17.30 5.52
N ASP A 48 17.75 -18.15 5.00
CA ASP A 48 16.30 -17.91 4.97
C ASP A 48 15.57 -18.51 6.19
N LYS A 49 16.29 -19.16 7.11
CA LYS A 49 15.73 -19.75 8.32
C LYS A 49 15.86 -18.79 9.50
N ILE A 50 14.72 -18.48 10.11
CA ILE A 50 14.63 -17.70 11.35
C ILE A 50 14.23 -18.64 12.47
N THR A 51 14.92 -18.55 13.60
CA THR A 51 14.61 -19.29 14.82
C THR A 51 14.39 -18.32 15.96
N TRP A 52 13.20 -18.31 16.52
CA TRP A 52 12.79 -17.46 17.63
C TRP A 52 12.92 -18.18 18.96
N ASP A 53 13.47 -17.48 19.95
CA ASP A 53 13.44 -17.91 21.36
C ASP A 53 12.06 -17.57 21.94
N ALA A 54 11.08 -18.38 21.63
CA ALA A 54 9.67 -18.07 21.87
C ALA A 54 9.23 -18.19 23.34
N ASN A 55 9.94 -19.00 24.14
CA ASN A 55 9.65 -19.23 25.56
C ASN A 55 8.17 -19.57 25.85
N GLY A 56 7.52 -20.29 24.95
CA GLY A 56 6.10 -20.64 25.04
C GLY A 56 5.13 -19.60 24.49
N ASN A 57 5.60 -18.45 24.06
CA ASN A 57 4.77 -17.37 23.55
C ASN A 57 4.57 -17.44 22.03
N ASP A 58 3.50 -16.83 21.57
CA ASP A 58 3.34 -16.52 20.14
C ASP A 58 4.31 -15.43 19.71
N ILE A 59 4.78 -15.51 18.49
CA ILE A 59 5.67 -14.50 17.89
C ILE A 59 4.93 -13.71 16.83
N TYR A 60 4.99 -12.39 16.93
CA TYR A 60 4.50 -11.46 15.93
C TYR A 60 5.68 -10.65 15.42
N TYR A 61 6.06 -10.84 14.16
CA TYR A 61 7.18 -10.11 13.62
C TYR A 61 6.87 -9.43 12.30
N GLN A 62 7.67 -8.45 11.97
CA GLN A 62 7.63 -7.73 10.70
C GLN A 62 9.02 -7.74 10.09
N GLY A 63 9.03 -7.69 8.77
CA GLY A 63 10.26 -7.54 8.00
C GLY A 63 10.00 -6.83 6.69
N THR A 64 11.06 -6.52 5.98
CA THR A 64 11.04 -5.85 4.68
C THR A 64 11.35 -6.86 3.59
N SER A 65 10.48 -6.94 2.58
CA SER A 65 10.73 -7.72 1.36
C SER A 65 11.24 -6.81 0.26
N THR A 66 12.26 -7.29 -0.47
CA THR A 66 12.79 -6.66 -1.70
C THR A 66 12.32 -7.37 -2.96
N LYS A 67 11.48 -8.40 -2.83
CA LYS A 67 10.91 -9.10 -3.98
C LYS A 67 9.95 -8.19 -4.73
N ASP A 68 9.96 -8.31 -6.05
CA ASP A 68 8.98 -7.66 -6.90
C ASP A 68 7.57 -8.09 -6.49
N LEU A 69 6.72 -7.09 -6.26
CA LEU A 69 5.32 -7.33 -5.99
C LEU A 69 4.59 -7.62 -7.31
N PRO A 70 3.60 -8.52 -7.32
CA PRO A 70 2.72 -8.67 -8.48
C PRO A 70 1.74 -7.50 -8.62
N VAL A 71 2.07 -6.35 -8.04
CA VAL A 71 1.27 -5.12 -8.03
C VAL A 71 2.15 -3.98 -8.51
N SER A 72 1.62 -3.15 -9.38
CA SER A 72 2.28 -1.92 -9.82
C SER A 72 1.41 -0.71 -9.52
N LEU A 73 2.08 0.43 -9.36
CA LEU A 73 1.48 1.74 -9.21
C LEU A 73 1.89 2.61 -10.40
N LYS A 74 0.89 3.22 -11.04
CA LYS A 74 1.09 4.28 -12.04
C LYS A 74 0.51 5.58 -11.51
N VAL A 75 1.30 6.64 -11.50
CA VAL A 75 0.84 7.99 -11.15
C VAL A 75 0.80 8.84 -12.40
N THR A 76 -0.36 9.44 -12.66
CA THR A 76 -0.56 10.38 -13.77
C THR A 76 -0.90 11.75 -13.21
N TYR A 77 -0.23 12.77 -13.71
CA TYR A 77 -0.41 14.15 -13.29
C TYR A 77 -1.13 14.96 -14.37
N TYR A 78 -2.01 15.85 -13.95
CA TYR A 78 -2.73 16.78 -14.81
C TYR A 78 -2.60 18.19 -14.25
N LEU A 79 -2.30 19.16 -15.11
CA LEU A 79 -2.34 20.58 -14.82
C LEU A 79 -3.41 21.23 -15.68
N ASP A 80 -4.39 21.87 -15.04
CA ASP A 80 -5.53 22.52 -15.72
C ASP A 80 -6.22 21.60 -16.75
N GLY A 81 -6.35 20.30 -16.38
CA GLY A 81 -7.00 19.27 -17.18
C GLY A 81 -6.15 18.63 -18.27
N GLN A 82 -4.90 19.04 -18.43
CA GLN A 82 -3.96 18.45 -19.40
C GLN A 82 -2.91 17.60 -18.70
N GLU A 83 -2.65 16.41 -19.24
CA GLU A 83 -1.60 15.53 -18.74
C GLU A 83 -0.24 16.21 -18.87
N ILE A 84 0.56 16.10 -17.81
CA ILE A 84 1.87 16.71 -17.69
C ILE A 84 2.83 15.77 -16.98
N SER A 85 4.10 15.78 -17.37
CA SER A 85 5.11 15.01 -16.65
C SER A 85 5.40 15.63 -15.29
N PRO A 86 5.81 14.85 -14.28
CA PRO A 86 6.17 15.40 -12.97
C PRO A 86 7.33 16.38 -13.03
N GLU A 87 8.28 16.19 -13.94
CA GLU A 87 9.41 17.11 -14.14
C GLU A 87 8.93 18.48 -14.65
N ASP A 88 7.98 18.50 -15.58
CA ASP A 88 7.41 19.74 -16.13
C ASP A 88 6.43 20.39 -15.16
N LEU A 89 5.79 19.61 -14.30
CA LEU A 89 4.85 20.12 -13.29
C LEU A 89 5.57 20.84 -12.14
N ALA A 90 6.79 20.45 -11.80
CA ALA A 90 7.55 21.05 -10.71
C ALA A 90 7.65 22.56 -10.85
N GLY A 91 7.28 23.30 -9.81
CA GLY A 91 7.27 24.76 -9.78
C GLY A 91 6.09 25.42 -10.48
N LYS A 92 5.20 24.66 -11.11
CA LYS A 92 4.00 25.21 -11.77
C LYS A 92 2.88 25.50 -10.78
N SER A 93 1.99 26.41 -11.19
CA SER A 93 0.81 26.79 -10.44
C SER A 93 -0.43 26.58 -11.31
N GLY A 94 -1.50 26.15 -10.69
CA GLY A 94 -2.80 25.90 -11.34
C GLY A 94 -3.58 24.83 -10.62
N HIS A 95 -4.60 24.29 -11.28
CA HIS A 95 -5.37 23.16 -10.77
C HIS A 95 -4.66 21.84 -11.11
N VAL A 96 -4.24 21.14 -10.09
CA VAL A 96 -3.50 19.87 -10.22
C VAL A 96 -4.39 18.71 -9.83
N LYS A 97 -4.38 17.67 -10.66
CA LYS A 97 -4.97 16.36 -10.34
C LYS A 97 -3.89 15.29 -10.43
N MET A 98 -3.82 14.45 -9.43
CA MET A 98 -2.95 13.29 -9.36
C MET A 98 -3.82 12.03 -9.32
N VAL A 99 -3.61 11.13 -10.28
CA VAL A 99 -4.30 9.84 -10.37
C VAL A 99 -3.33 8.73 -10.05
N TYR A 100 -3.62 8.01 -8.97
CA TYR A 100 -2.87 6.84 -8.51
C TYR A 100 -3.64 5.60 -8.93
N GLN A 101 -3.09 4.85 -9.87
CA GLN A 101 -3.69 3.63 -10.38
C GLN A 101 -2.87 2.41 -9.96
N TYR A 102 -3.51 1.48 -9.28
CA TYR A 102 -2.92 0.22 -8.84
C TYR A 102 -3.33 -0.89 -9.80
N THR A 103 -2.37 -1.73 -10.16
CA THR A 103 -2.61 -2.89 -11.03
C THR A 103 -2.07 -4.14 -10.37
N ASN A 104 -2.90 -5.19 -10.31
CA ASN A 104 -2.47 -6.51 -9.88
C ASN A 104 -2.12 -7.33 -11.13
N HIS A 105 -0.86 -7.79 -11.21
CA HIS A 105 -0.33 -8.56 -12.34
C HIS A 105 -0.41 -10.08 -12.14
N MET A 106 -1.09 -10.56 -11.11
CA MET A 106 -1.28 -11.99 -10.93
C MET A 106 -2.09 -12.57 -12.10
N LYS A 107 -1.60 -13.68 -12.65
CA LYS A 107 -2.23 -14.34 -13.80
C LYS A 107 -3.53 -15.04 -13.38
N GLN A 108 -4.50 -15.09 -14.29
CA GLN A 108 -5.71 -15.87 -14.12
C GLN A 108 -5.38 -17.35 -13.80
N GLY A 109 -5.96 -17.86 -12.72
CA GLY A 109 -5.77 -19.26 -12.28
C GLY A 109 -4.79 -19.42 -11.12
N GLU A 110 -4.03 -18.40 -10.75
CA GLU A 110 -3.26 -18.38 -9.50
C GLU A 110 -4.16 -18.04 -8.32
N ILE A 111 -3.79 -18.49 -7.12
CA ILE A 111 -4.48 -18.09 -5.90
C ILE A 111 -4.20 -16.60 -5.71
N TYR A 112 -5.23 -15.77 -5.90
CA TYR A 112 -5.13 -14.35 -5.63
C TYR A 112 -4.86 -14.12 -4.15
N THR A 113 -3.69 -13.60 -3.84
CA THR A 113 -3.46 -12.97 -2.54
C THR A 113 -3.98 -11.54 -2.66
N PRO A 114 -5.04 -11.15 -1.94
CA PRO A 114 -5.52 -9.78 -1.98
C PRO A 114 -4.47 -8.88 -1.35
N PHE A 115 -4.10 -7.82 -2.07
CA PHE A 115 -3.23 -6.77 -1.53
C PHE A 115 -4.08 -5.55 -1.20
N VAL A 116 -3.84 -4.99 -0.02
CA VAL A 116 -4.36 -3.68 0.36
C VAL A 116 -3.21 -2.69 0.23
N LEU A 117 -3.37 -1.68 -0.62
CA LEU A 117 -2.39 -0.65 -0.83
C LEU A 117 -2.86 0.64 -0.17
N PHE A 118 -1.97 1.23 0.64
CA PHE A 118 -2.18 2.54 1.24
C PHE A 118 -1.18 3.52 0.65
N THR A 119 -1.67 4.64 0.15
CA THR A 119 -0.82 5.76 -0.25
C THR A 119 -1.07 6.93 0.68
N GLY A 120 0.01 7.43 1.28
CA GLY A 120 -0.01 8.62 2.11
C GLY A 120 0.79 9.76 1.48
N MET A 121 0.30 10.98 1.61
CA MET A 121 1.03 12.18 1.22
C MET A 121 0.73 13.34 2.13
N VAL A 122 1.69 14.26 2.23
CA VAL A 122 1.56 15.51 2.97
C VAL A 122 1.55 16.67 1.98
N LEU A 123 0.49 17.47 2.02
CA LEU A 123 0.30 18.64 1.17
C LEU A 123 0.36 19.90 2.03
N PRO A 124 1.46 20.69 1.96
CA PRO A 124 1.57 21.95 2.70
C PRO A 124 0.48 22.94 2.30
N GLY A 125 -0.17 23.56 3.27
CA GLY A 125 -1.25 24.52 3.04
C GLY A 125 -0.83 25.82 2.35
N ASP A 126 0.45 26.15 2.40
CA ASP A 126 1.01 27.30 1.68
C ASP A 126 1.00 27.10 0.16
N ASN A 127 1.09 25.86 -0.29
CA ASN A 127 1.15 25.49 -1.70
C ASN A 127 -0.12 24.82 -2.22
N PHE A 128 -0.88 24.16 -1.35
CA PHE A 128 -2.07 23.38 -1.72
C PHE A 128 -3.30 23.89 -0.99
N SER A 129 -4.35 24.22 -1.74
CA SER A 129 -5.65 24.60 -1.22
C SER A 129 -6.77 23.83 -1.94
N ASN A 130 -7.98 23.86 -1.35
CA ASN A 130 -9.14 23.18 -1.91
C ASN A 130 -8.89 21.71 -2.26
N VAL A 131 -8.21 20.99 -1.37
CA VAL A 131 -7.86 19.59 -1.55
C VAL A 131 -9.13 18.73 -1.54
N LYS A 132 -9.33 17.95 -2.61
CA LYS A 132 -10.38 16.95 -2.75
C LYS A 132 -9.75 15.60 -3.04
N VAL A 133 -10.30 14.58 -2.44
CA VAL A 133 -9.82 13.20 -2.58
C VAL A 133 -11.00 12.30 -2.93
N ASP A 134 -10.81 11.47 -3.95
CA ASP A 134 -11.71 10.39 -4.32
C ASP A 134 -11.07 9.06 -3.93
N ASN A 135 -11.84 8.16 -3.28
CA ASN A 135 -11.39 6.87 -2.73
C ASN A 135 -10.31 6.99 -1.64
N GLY A 136 -10.38 8.02 -0.84
CA GLY A 136 -9.45 8.28 0.26
C GLY A 136 -10.01 9.27 1.27
N LYS A 137 -9.15 9.68 2.17
CA LYS A 137 -9.46 10.66 3.22
C LYS A 137 -8.42 11.75 3.28
N THR A 138 -8.89 12.94 3.61
CA THR A 138 -8.03 14.08 3.91
C THR A 138 -8.19 14.44 5.38
N ILE A 139 -7.07 14.62 6.07
CA ILE A 139 -7.01 15.10 7.45
C ILE A 139 -6.29 16.44 7.41
N SER A 140 -7.00 17.50 7.80
CA SER A 140 -6.39 18.82 7.95
C SER A 140 -5.74 18.92 9.33
N ASP A 141 -4.46 19.27 9.35
CA ASP A 141 -3.68 19.48 10.55
C ASP A 141 -2.99 20.85 10.44
N GLY A 142 -3.71 21.89 10.88
CA GLY A 142 -3.23 23.27 10.90
C GLY A 142 -2.82 23.79 9.53
N ASP A 143 -1.53 23.75 9.24
CA ASP A 143 -0.91 24.29 8.05
C ASP A 143 -0.69 23.28 6.90
N LYS A 144 -1.19 22.05 7.06
CA LYS A 144 -1.03 20.98 6.08
C LYS A 144 -2.27 20.09 5.97
N ASN A 145 -2.38 19.41 4.83
CA ASN A 145 -3.34 18.34 4.61
C ASN A 145 -2.59 17.02 4.49
N ILE A 146 -3.03 16.01 5.24
CA ILE A 146 -2.55 14.63 5.13
C ILE A 146 -3.60 13.87 4.33
N VAL A 147 -3.20 13.32 3.20
CA VAL A 147 -4.07 12.53 2.33
C VAL A 147 -3.71 11.06 2.45
N ILE A 148 -4.71 10.22 2.63
CA ILE A 148 -4.57 8.77 2.67
C ILE A 148 -5.52 8.16 1.65
N GLY A 149 -4.96 7.50 0.65
CA GLY A 149 -5.68 6.72 -0.35
C GLY A 149 -5.57 5.23 -0.10
N VAL A 150 -6.59 4.48 -0.52
CA VAL A 150 -6.65 3.01 -0.39
C VAL A 150 -6.94 2.40 -1.74
N GLY A 151 -6.21 1.34 -2.10
CA GLY A 151 -6.43 0.54 -3.29
C GLY A 151 -6.48 -0.95 -2.97
N LEU A 152 -7.35 -1.66 -3.66
CA LEU A 152 -7.54 -3.12 -3.54
C LEU A 152 -7.50 -3.76 -4.94
N PRO A 153 -6.35 -3.68 -5.64
CA PRO A 153 -6.28 -4.11 -7.02
C PRO A 153 -6.52 -5.61 -7.16
N GLY A 154 -7.37 -6.00 -8.13
CA GLY A 154 -7.68 -7.38 -8.44
C GLY A 154 -8.69 -8.05 -7.51
N LEU A 155 -9.19 -7.38 -6.47
CA LEU A 155 -10.18 -7.97 -5.57
C LEU A 155 -11.53 -8.18 -6.26
N GLU A 156 -11.96 -7.25 -7.11
CA GLU A 156 -13.19 -7.39 -7.90
C GLU A 156 -13.16 -8.65 -8.77
N ASP A 157 -12.05 -8.87 -9.47
CA ASP A 157 -11.88 -10.08 -10.31
C ASP A 157 -11.87 -11.36 -9.48
N SER A 158 -11.27 -11.33 -8.29
CA SER A 158 -11.28 -12.46 -7.35
C SER A 158 -12.68 -12.78 -6.84
N LEU A 159 -13.50 -11.77 -6.59
CA LEU A 159 -14.89 -11.94 -6.15
C LEU A 159 -15.77 -12.44 -7.28
N LYS A 160 -15.59 -12.00 -8.53
CA LYS A 160 -16.28 -12.51 -9.70
C LYS A 160 -16.01 -13.99 -9.92
N ILE A 161 -14.78 -14.45 -9.73
CA ILE A 161 -14.40 -15.86 -9.81
C ILE A 161 -15.10 -16.69 -8.71
N LYS A 162 -15.27 -16.13 -7.51
CA LYS A 162 -16.02 -16.77 -6.42
C LYS A 162 -17.54 -16.77 -6.65
N LYS A 163 -18.07 -15.70 -7.25
CA LYS A 163 -19.51 -15.57 -7.60
C LYS A 163 -19.97 -16.70 -8.52
N ASN A 164 -19.14 -17.11 -9.45
CA ASN A 164 -19.44 -18.26 -10.32
C ASN A 164 -19.48 -19.61 -9.60
N LYS A 165 -19.18 -19.66 -8.31
CA LYS A 165 -19.16 -20.88 -7.48
C LYS A 165 -20.17 -20.92 -6.33
N SER A 166 -20.88 -19.83 -6.03
CA SER A 166 -21.91 -19.86 -4.98
C SER A 166 -23.01 -18.85 -5.24
N ASP A 167 -24.23 -19.35 -5.44
CA ASP A 167 -25.47 -18.57 -5.54
C ASP A 167 -25.82 -17.77 -4.28
N ILE A 168 -24.98 -17.84 -3.24
CA ILE A 168 -25.24 -17.24 -1.93
C ILE A 168 -24.93 -15.74 -1.91
N LEU A 169 -24.14 -15.22 -2.85
CA LEU A 169 -23.77 -13.80 -2.91
C LEU A 169 -24.73 -12.95 -3.75
N ASP A 170 -25.61 -13.59 -4.54
CA ASP A 170 -26.62 -12.87 -5.32
C ASP A 170 -27.77 -12.31 -4.45
N ASP A 171 -27.94 -12.82 -3.22
CA ASP A 171 -28.93 -12.32 -2.24
C ASP A 171 -28.39 -11.14 -1.39
N LEU A 172 -27.09 -10.86 -1.46
CA LEU A 172 -26.48 -9.72 -0.81
C LEU A 172 -26.20 -8.66 -1.89
N ASP A 173 -27.11 -7.73 -2.06
CA ASP A 173 -26.97 -6.54 -2.91
C ASP A 173 -25.87 -5.60 -2.33
N ILE A 174 -24.64 -6.13 -2.23
CA ILE A 174 -23.46 -5.39 -1.82
C ILE A 174 -22.78 -4.90 -3.09
N ASP A 175 -23.10 -3.67 -3.46
CA ASP A 175 -22.34 -2.92 -4.45
C ASP A 175 -20.99 -2.54 -3.80
N LEU A 176 -20.04 -3.48 -3.87
CA LEU A 176 -18.68 -3.25 -3.43
C LEU A 176 -17.95 -2.49 -4.54
N ASP A 177 -18.03 -1.17 -4.47
CA ASP A 177 -17.13 -0.31 -5.22
C ASP A 177 -15.72 -0.47 -4.63
N ILE A 178 -14.95 -1.41 -5.21
CA ILE A 178 -13.60 -1.73 -4.77
C ILE A 178 -12.64 -0.89 -5.61
N PRO A 179 -12.03 0.16 -5.02
CA PRO A 179 -11.19 1.06 -5.77
C PRO A 179 -9.88 0.39 -6.17
N ASP A 180 -9.54 0.43 -7.45
CA ASP A 180 -8.20 0.15 -7.99
C ASP A 180 -7.38 1.42 -8.22
N SER A 181 -7.97 2.58 -7.97
CA SER A 181 -7.37 3.90 -8.11
C SER A 181 -7.86 4.86 -7.04
N PHE A 182 -7.07 5.90 -6.76
CA PHE A 182 -7.56 7.06 -6.05
C PHE A 182 -7.04 8.34 -6.70
N GLU A 183 -7.76 9.43 -6.50
CA GLU A 183 -7.46 10.72 -7.10
C GLU A 183 -7.35 11.79 -6.03
N VAL A 184 -6.41 12.71 -6.24
CA VAL A 184 -6.22 13.91 -5.44
C VAL A 184 -6.28 15.11 -6.35
N GLU A 185 -7.14 16.07 -6.05
CA GLU A 185 -7.22 17.36 -6.74
C GLU A 185 -6.94 18.49 -5.76
N ALA A 186 -6.24 19.51 -6.20
CA ALA A 186 -5.98 20.72 -5.43
C ALA A 186 -5.69 21.91 -6.33
N ASP A 187 -5.94 23.10 -5.81
CA ASP A 187 -5.38 24.33 -6.35
C ASP A 187 -3.97 24.50 -5.78
N VAL A 188 -3.00 24.67 -6.66
CA VAL A 188 -1.58 24.61 -6.32
C VAL A 188 -0.84 25.87 -6.75
N THR A 189 0.04 26.32 -5.89
CA THR A 189 1.05 27.35 -6.16
C THR A 189 2.41 26.74 -5.96
N ASP A 190 3.29 26.84 -6.96
CA ASP A 190 4.66 26.31 -6.90
C ASP A 190 4.67 24.83 -6.52
N PHE A 191 4.17 23.98 -7.39
CA PHE A 191 4.00 22.54 -7.15
C PHE A 191 5.32 21.89 -6.71
N SER A 192 5.26 21.26 -5.55
CA SER A 192 6.32 20.40 -5.02
C SER A 192 5.67 19.29 -4.19
N LEU A 193 5.97 18.05 -4.48
CA LEU A 193 5.53 16.90 -3.69
C LEU A 193 6.72 16.37 -2.88
N SER A 194 6.80 16.79 -1.63
CA SER A 194 7.94 16.48 -0.76
C SER A 194 7.91 15.08 -0.16
N MET A 195 6.72 14.51 0.00
CA MET A 195 6.56 13.19 0.59
C MET A 195 5.30 12.51 0.03
N SER A 196 5.52 11.38 -0.63
CA SER A 196 4.47 10.44 -1.00
C SER A 196 5.02 9.03 -0.78
N MET A 197 4.24 8.18 -0.14
CA MET A 197 4.64 6.81 0.16
C MET A 197 3.46 5.87 -0.06
N THR A 198 3.71 4.77 -0.77
CA THR A 198 2.75 3.67 -0.92
C THR A 198 3.30 2.44 -0.21
N VAL A 199 2.44 1.79 0.58
CA VAL A 199 2.75 0.54 1.29
C VAL A 199 1.69 -0.51 0.97
N ALA A 200 2.10 -1.77 0.98
CA ALA A 200 1.27 -2.94 0.71
C ALA A 200 1.29 -3.92 1.87
#